data_930f1b0b31082b4b3c9a3e9b06b12f79
#
_entry.id   930f1b0b31082b4b3c9a3e9b06b12f79
#
_cell.length_a   1.000
_cell.length_b   1.000
_cell.length_c   1.000
_cell.angle_alpha   90.00
_cell.angle_beta   90.00
_cell.angle_gamma   90.00
#
_symmetry.space_group_name_H-M   'P 1'
#
loop_
_entity.id
_entity.type
_entity.pdbx_description
1 polymer ?
#
loop_
_entity_poly.entity_id
_entity_poly.type
_entity_poly.pdbx_seq_one_letter_code
_entity_poly.pdbx_strand_id
1 'polypeptide(L)'
;MILPAWHYPNLASKTLSLCLKRLSCDWQTYFAHPLLLVETFVDPARFQGTLYKASNWLYLGDTQGFSRTRQGYSATATAPKMLFVFLLQADTRTVLSRPVLESPYQTGTPKLMLSAEKMHSLYDFFTDIPDPRRAQGRRHSLPTVLLATLKVR
;
A
#
# COMPACT_ATOMS: atom_id res chain seq x y z
N MET A 1 5.46 -8.78 -0.35
CA MET A 1 5.86 -10.21 -0.48
C MET A 1 6.97 -10.45 0.54
N ILE A 2 6.82 -11.47 1.39
CA ILE A 2 7.86 -11.87 2.35
C ILE A 2 8.85 -12.78 1.61
N LEU A 3 10.15 -12.54 1.78
CA LEU A 3 11.17 -13.36 1.17
C LEU A 3 11.11 -14.80 1.72
N PRO A 4 11.33 -15.84 0.88
CA PRO A 4 11.20 -17.24 1.28
C PRO A 4 12.09 -17.65 2.47
N ALA A 5 13.22 -16.96 2.65
CA ALA A 5 14.15 -17.21 3.77
C ALA A 5 13.68 -16.65 5.12
N TRP A 6 12.59 -15.86 5.17
CA TRP A 6 12.11 -15.17 6.35
C TRP A 6 10.80 -15.78 6.84
N HIS A 7 10.91 -16.92 7.54
CA HIS A 7 9.76 -17.66 8.09
C HIS A 7 9.46 -17.27 9.55
N TYR A 8 9.07 -16.00 9.76
CA TYR A 8 8.56 -15.60 11.06
C TYR A 8 7.02 -15.74 11.08
N PRO A 9 6.47 -16.45 12.08
CA PRO A 9 5.02 -16.60 12.22
C PRO A 9 4.33 -15.22 12.24
N ASN A 10 3.29 -15.09 11.43
CA ASN A 10 2.46 -13.87 11.37
C ASN A 10 3.22 -12.57 11.02
N LEU A 11 4.41 -12.64 10.41
CA LEU A 11 5.18 -11.44 10.07
C LEU A 11 4.37 -10.48 9.20
N ALA A 12 3.71 -10.98 8.16
CA ALA A 12 2.93 -10.16 7.25
C ALA A 12 1.77 -9.44 7.94
N SER A 13 1.00 -10.15 8.77
CA SER A 13 -0.13 -9.56 9.50
C SER A 13 0.31 -8.58 10.59
N LYS A 14 1.42 -8.86 11.27
CA LYS A 14 2.03 -7.92 12.23
C LYS A 14 2.48 -6.63 11.54
N THR A 15 3.20 -6.75 10.42
CA THR A 15 3.64 -5.58 9.64
C THR A 15 2.45 -4.78 9.14
N LEU A 16 1.45 -5.44 8.55
CA LEU A 16 0.23 -4.78 8.08
C LEU A 16 -0.49 -4.04 9.21
N SER A 17 -0.63 -4.68 10.37
CA SER A 17 -1.24 -4.05 11.55
C SER A 17 -0.49 -2.80 12.02
N LEU A 18 0.84 -2.84 12.04
CA LEU A 18 1.66 -1.68 12.42
C LEU A 18 1.50 -0.54 11.41
N CYS A 19 1.49 -0.85 10.11
CA CYS A 19 1.25 0.16 9.07
C CYS A 19 -0.15 0.80 9.22
N LEU A 20 -1.20 0.01 9.45
CA LEU A 20 -2.56 0.51 9.61
C LEU A 20 -2.73 1.41 10.84
N LYS A 21 -2.05 1.08 11.94
CA LYS A 21 -2.09 1.91 13.17
C LYS A 21 -1.54 3.31 12.96
N ARG A 22 -0.55 3.46 12.10
CA ARG A 22 0.10 4.74 11.81
C ARG A 22 -0.54 5.49 10.64
N LEU A 23 -1.14 4.75 9.71
CA LEU A 23 -1.57 5.25 8.42
C LEU A 23 -2.43 6.52 8.51
N SER A 24 -3.43 6.55 9.38
CA SER A 24 -4.33 7.71 9.51
C SER A 24 -3.59 8.97 9.96
N CYS A 25 -2.68 8.84 10.93
CA CYS A 25 -1.88 9.95 11.44
C CYS A 25 -0.87 10.45 10.40
N ASP A 26 -0.13 9.51 9.81
CA ASP A 26 0.89 9.82 8.80
C ASP A 26 0.23 10.48 7.57
N TRP A 27 -0.92 9.97 7.13
CA TRP A 27 -1.67 10.52 6.00
C TRP A 27 -2.21 11.93 6.28
N GLN A 28 -2.81 12.13 7.45
CA GLN A 28 -3.29 13.46 7.87
C GLN A 28 -2.15 14.47 7.94
N THR A 29 -0.98 14.06 8.38
CA THR A 29 0.20 14.93 8.46
C THR A 29 0.71 15.34 7.08
N TYR A 30 0.74 14.40 6.12
CA TYR A 30 1.27 14.67 4.79
C TYR A 30 0.29 15.32 3.82
N PHE A 31 -0.99 14.93 3.89
CA PHE A 31 -1.98 15.30 2.89
C PHE A 31 -3.08 16.23 3.43
N ALA A 32 -3.07 16.52 4.75
CA ALA A 32 -4.01 17.41 5.43
C ALA A 32 -5.50 17.03 5.27
N HIS A 33 -5.78 15.73 5.00
CA HIS A 33 -7.14 15.21 4.98
C HIS A 33 -7.22 13.81 5.59
N PRO A 34 -8.34 13.43 6.23
CA PRO A 34 -8.49 12.14 6.86
C PRO A 34 -8.72 11.01 5.84
N LEU A 35 -8.40 9.78 6.25
CA LEU A 35 -8.77 8.57 5.54
C LEU A 35 -9.94 7.87 6.24
N LEU A 36 -10.87 7.34 5.46
CA LEU A 36 -12.00 6.54 5.96
C LEU A 36 -11.70 5.05 5.91
N LEU A 37 -11.11 4.59 4.83
CA LEU A 37 -10.84 3.18 4.59
C LEU A 37 -9.59 2.96 3.75
N VAL A 38 -9.12 1.74 3.74
CA VAL A 38 -8.09 1.23 2.82
C VAL A 38 -8.66 0.08 2.03
N GLU A 39 -8.41 0.06 0.73
CA GLU A 39 -8.78 -1.06 -0.13
C GLU A 39 -7.57 -1.78 -0.70
N THR A 40 -7.73 -3.06 -0.99
CA THR A 40 -6.71 -3.86 -1.66
C THR A 40 -7.34 -4.87 -2.61
N PHE A 41 -6.64 -5.13 -3.70
CA PHE A 41 -7.04 -6.07 -4.74
C PHE A 41 -6.08 -7.26 -4.72
N VAL A 42 -6.64 -8.46 -4.57
CA VAL A 42 -5.87 -9.70 -4.50
C VAL A 42 -6.17 -10.54 -5.75
N ASP A 43 -5.12 -10.93 -6.45
CA ASP A 43 -5.22 -11.84 -7.59
C ASP A 43 -5.47 -13.28 -7.10
N PRO A 44 -6.66 -13.86 -7.32
CA PRO A 44 -6.99 -15.20 -6.84
C PRO A 44 -6.17 -16.32 -7.48
N ALA A 45 -5.60 -16.08 -8.67
CA ALA A 45 -4.72 -17.05 -9.32
C ALA A 45 -3.38 -17.23 -8.57
N ARG A 46 -2.98 -16.23 -7.76
CA ARG A 46 -1.71 -16.23 -7.03
C ARG A 46 -1.87 -16.33 -5.52
N PHE A 47 -2.94 -15.74 -4.98
CA PHE A 47 -3.10 -15.56 -3.54
C PHE A 47 -4.55 -15.79 -3.10
N GLN A 48 -4.74 -16.43 -1.97
CA GLN A 48 -6.05 -16.73 -1.41
C GLN A 48 -6.62 -15.61 -0.51
N GLY A 49 -5.89 -14.50 -0.35
CA GLY A 49 -6.30 -13.40 0.54
C GLY A 49 -6.24 -13.72 2.02
N THR A 50 -5.60 -14.82 2.43
CA THR A 50 -5.55 -15.31 3.81
C THR A 50 -5.05 -14.27 4.79
N LEU A 51 -4.05 -13.46 4.39
CA LEU A 51 -3.53 -12.37 5.20
C LEU A 51 -4.63 -11.39 5.61
N TYR A 52 -5.44 -10.96 4.65
CA TYR A 52 -6.51 -9.98 4.86
C TYR A 52 -7.65 -10.57 5.68
N LYS A 53 -8.06 -11.81 5.38
CA LYS A 53 -9.07 -12.55 6.16
C LYS A 53 -8.65 -12.68 7.63
N ALA A 54 -7.37 -13.02 7.89
CA ALA A 54 -6.83 -13.15 9.24
C ALA A 54 -6.60 -11.81 9.96
N SER A 55 -6.61 -10.69 9.23
CA SER A 55 -6.37 -9.34 9.76
C SER A 55 -7.65 -8.48 9.84
N ASN A 56 -8.82 -9.10 9.91
CA ASN A 56 -10.13 -8.46 10.04
C ASN A 56 -10.49 -7.50 8.89
N TRP A 57 -9.98 -7.74 7.71
CA TRP A 57 -10.43 -7.04 6.51
C TRP A 57 -11.77 -7.62 6.03
N LEU A 58 -12.62 -6.75 5.53
CA LEU A 58 -13.91 -7.13 4.96
C LEU A 58 -13.72 -7.51 3.49
N TYR A 59 -14.15 -8.72 3.14
CA TYR A 59 -14.24 -9.11 1.73
C TYR A 59 -15.55 -8.56 1.14
N LEU A 60 -15.46 -7.76 0.08
CA LEU A 60 -16.60 -7.13 -0.57
C LEU A 60 -17.05 -7.85 -1.85
N GLY A 61 -16.30 -8.85 -2.29
CA GLY A 61 -16.58 -9.57 -3.53
C GLY A 61 -15.46 -9.45 -4.56
N ASP A 62 -15.73 -9.90 -5.77
CA ASP A 62 -14.77 -9.88 -6.87
C ASP A 62 -15.04 -8.71 -7.81
N THR A 63 -13.97 -8.15 -8.36
CA THR A 63 -14.07 -7.10 -9.38
C THR A 63 -14.52 -7.70 -10.71
N GLN A 64 -15.04 -6.88 -11.61
CA GLN A 64 -15.41 -7.30 -12.97
C GLN A 64 -14.21 -7.63 -13.87
N GLY A 65 -12.98 -7.43 -13.39
CA GLY A 65 -11.76 -7.78 -14.12
C GLY A 65 -11.28 -6.72 -15.11
N PHE A 66 -11.87 -5.54 -15.16
CA PHE A 66 -11.36 -4.46 -16.01
C PHE A 66 -10.09 -3.84 -15.44
N SER A 67 -9.08 -3.64 -16.28
CA SER A 67 -7.83 -2.98 -15.89
C SER A 67 -7.82 -1.52 -16.32
N ARG A 68 -7.19 -0.66 -15.49
CA ARG A 68 -7.03 0.75 -15.83
C ARG A 68 -5.87 0.92 -16.82
N THR A 69 -6.12 1.60 -17.92
CA THR A 69 -5.14 1.97 -18.94
C THR A 69 -4.89 3.47 -18.90
N ARG A 70 -3.96 3.98 -19.72
CA ARG A 70 -3.73 5.43 -19.85
C ARG A 70 -4.94 6.19 -20.40
N GLN A 71 -5.79 5.50 -21.16
CA GLN A 71 -6.96 6.09 -21.86
C GLN A 71 -8.29 5.79 -21.15
N GLY A 72 -8.26 5.17 -19.95
CA GLY A 72 -9.47 4.77 -19.22
C GLY A 72 -9.41 3.31 -18.77
N TYR A 73 -10.50 2.58 -18.97
CA TYR A 73 -10.55 1.14 -18.65
C TYR A 73 -10.38 0.30 -19.92
N SER A 74 -9.82 -0.91 -19.76
CA SER A 74 -9.69 -1.87 -20.86
C SER A 74 -11.06 -2.26 -21.43
N ALA A 75 -11.15 -2.43 -22.75
CA ALA A 75 -12.37 -2.89 -23.39
C ALA A 75 -12.71 -4.36 -23.07
N THR A 76 -11.71 -5.15 -22.69
CA THR A 76 -11.84 -6.57 -22.33
C THR A 76 -11.55 -6.77 -20.85
N ALA A 77 -12.41 -7.55 -20.19
CA ALA A 77 -12.19 -7.99 -18.83
C ALA A 77 -10.99 -8.95 -18.76
N THR A 78 -10.12 -8.73 -17.81
CA THR A 78 -9.06 -9.67 -17.41
C THR A 78 -9.55 -10.54 -16.25
N ALA A 79 -8.68 -11.25 -15.56
CA ALA A 79 -9.09 -12.03 -14.39
C ALA A 79 -9.65 -11.13 -13.27
N PRO A 80 -10.82 -11.47 -12.70
CA PRO A 80 -11.37 -10.76 -11.55
C PRO A 80 -10.42 -10.83 -10.35
N LYS A 81 -10.46 -9.81 -9.50
CA LYS A 81 -9.64 -9.73 -8.29
C LYS A 81 -10.54 -9.66 -7.08
N MET A 82 -10.18 -10.35 -6.01
CA MET A 82 -10.83 -10.23 -4.73
C MET A 82 -10.60 -8.83 -4.14
N LEU A 83 -11.67 -8.13 -3.77
CA LEU A 83 -11.62 -6.81 -3.13
C LEU A 83 -11.77 -6.97 -1.63
N PHE A 84 -10.76 -6.49 -0.89
CA PHE A 84 -10.80 -6.40 0.57
C PHE A 84 -10.71 -4.95 1.00
N VAL A 85 -11.44 -4.62 2.06
CA VAL A 85 -11.49 -3.27 2.64
C VAL A 85 -11.24 -3.33 4.14
N PHE A 86 -10.46 -2.37 4.64
CA PHE A 86 -10.26 -2.14 6.07
C PHE A 86 -10.78 -0.77 6.45
N LEU A 87 -11.70 -0.70 7.42
CA LEU A 87 -12.27 0.54 7.93
C LEU A 87 -11.31 1.15 8.94
N LEU A 88 -10.87 2.39 8.71
CA LEU A 88 -9.95 3.10 9.60
C LEU A 88 -10.67 3.86 10.71
N GLN A 89 -11.96 4.15 10.52
CA GLN A 89 -12.80 4.87 11.50
C GLN A 89 -14.07 4.09 11.77
N ALA A 90 -14.57 4.17 12.99
CA ALA A 90 -15.77 3.43 13.42
C ALA A 90 -17.04 3.87 12.66
N ASP A 91 -17.13 5.14 12.32
CA ASP A 91 -18.25 5.77 11.62
C ASP A 91 -18.15 5.75 10.09
N THR A 92 -17.11 5.14 9.54
CA THR A 92 -16.82 5.09 8.09
C THR A 92 -18.06 4.72 7.26
N ARG A 93 -18.84 3.72 7.70
CA ARG A 93 -20.05 3.29 6.98
C ARG A 93 -21.11 4.39 6.94
N THR A 94 -21.33 5.06 8.07
CA THR A 94 -22.28 6.16 8.19
C THR A 94 -21.86 7.34 7.31
N VAL A 95 -20.59 7.69 7.33
CA VAL A 95 -20.05 8.78 6.51
C VAL A 95 -20.19 8.47 5.01
N LEU A 96 -19.82 7.27 4.58
CA LEU A 96 -19.92 6.85 3.17
C LEU A 96 -21.37 6.66 2.68
N SER A 97 -22.33 6.46 3.58
CA SER A 97 -23.76 6.33 3.22
C SER A 97 -24.44 7.68 2.97
N ARG A 98 -23.78 8.80 3.27
CA ARG A 98 -24.34 10.13 3.03
C ARG A 98 -24.33 10.46 1.54
N PRO A 99 -25.38 11.10 1.00
CA PRO A 99 -25.45 11.46 -0.40
C PRO A 99 -24.36 12.45 -0.84
N VAL A 100 -23.84 13.23 0.11
CA VAL A 100 -22.74 14.16 -0.08
C VAL A 100 -21.74 13.98 1.06
N LEU A 101 -20.47 13.75 0.72
CA LEU A 101 -19.40 13.69 1.71
C LEU A 101 -19.15 15.08 2.30
N GLU A 102 -18.81 15.13 3.58
CA GLU A 102 -18.44 16.36 4.26
C GLU A 102 -17.11 16.94 3.76
N SER A 103 -16.91 18.24 3.95
CA SER A 103 -15.75 19.01 3.47
C SER A 103 -14.37 18.32 3.68
N PRO A 104 -14.05 17.68 4.81
CA PRO A 104 -12.76 17.03 4.98
C PRO A 104 -12.49 15.88 3.99
N TYR A 105 -13.55 15.29 3.41
CA TYR A 105 -13.51 14.16 2.49
C TYR A 105 -13.76 14.55 1.02
N GLN A 106 -14.11 15.81 0.78
CA GLN A 106 -14.40 16.34 -0.57
C GLN A 106 -13.15 16.81 -1.32
N THR A 107 -11.98 16.66 -0.75
CA THR A 107 -10.75 17.07 -1.40
C THR A 107 -10.63 16.36 -2.74
N GLY A 108 -10.63 17.17 -3.78
CA GLY A 108 -10.35 16.70 -5.14
C GLY A 108 -9.09 15.86 -5.14
N THR A 109 -9.03 14.92 -6.06
CA THR A 109 -7.94 13.94 -6.21
C THR A 109 -6.63 14.54 -5.70
N PRO A 110 -6.04 14.02 -4.61
CA PRO A 110 -4.73 14.48 -4.23
C PRO A 110 -3.87 14.24 -5.45
N LYS A 111 -3.41 15.32 -6.09
CA LYS A 111 -2.28 15.20 -6.99
C LYS A 111 -1.18 14.64 -6.10
N LEU A 112 -0.92 13.34 -6.21
CA LEU A 112 0.31 12.72 -5.77
C LEU A 112 1.45 13.33 -6.62
N MET A 113 1.57 14.64 -6.56
CA MET A 113 2.79 15.33 -6.82
C MET A 113 3.62 15.20 -5.54
N LEU A 114 4.21 14.04 -5.36
CA LEU A 114 5.50 14.00 -4.72
C LEU A 114 6.33 14.96 -5.57
N SER A 115 6.46 16.23 -5.11
CA SER A 115 7.41 17.13 -5.72
C SER A 115 8.75 16.40 -5.69
N ALA A 116 9.49 16.43 -6.79
CA ALA A 116 10.82 15.82 -6.86
C ALA A 116 11.72 16.28 -5.69
N GLU A 117 11.45 17.45 -5.09
CA GLU A 117 12.11 18.00 -3.91
C GLU A 117 11.71 17.31 -2.59
N LYS A 118 10.51 16.72 -2.48
CA LYS A 118 10.09 15.91 -1.32
C LYS A 118 10.35 14.42 -1.51
N MET A 119 10.69 13.99 -2.69
CA MET A 119 11.39 12.76 -2.95
C MET A 119 12.88 12.94 -2.59
N HIS A 120 13.17 13.27 -1.32
CA HIS A 120 14.42 12.79 -0.74
C HIS A 120 14.45 11.32 -1.09
N SER A 121 15.33 11.02 -1.98
CA SER A 121 15.26 9.78 -2.71
C SER A 121 15.22 8.66 -1.69
N LEU A 122 14.51 7.58 -1.96
CA LEU A 122 14.68 6.31 -1.22
C LEU A 122 16.16 6.04 -0.91
N TYR A 123 17.05 6.57 -1.74
CA TYR A 123 18.50 6.58 -1.56
C TYR A 123 18.90 7.28 -0.24
N ASP A 124 18.37 8.46 0.07
CA ASP A 124 18.73 9.21 1.27
C ASP A 124 18.22 8.49 2.54
N PHE A 125 17.03 7.86 2.49
CA PHE A 125 16.56 7.01 3.58
C PHE A 125 17.43 5.78 3.80
N PHE A 126 18.09 5.28 2.77
CA PHE A 126 18.97 4.13 2.89
C PHE A 126 20.40 4.49 3.28
N THR A 127 20.80 5.77 3.20
CA THR A 127 22.13 6.21 3.64
C THR A 127 22.33 6.11 5.14
N ASP A 128 21.24 6.28 5.92
CA ASP A 128 21.29 6.22 7.40
C ASP A 128 21.29 4.77 7.93
N ILE A 129 21.09 3.79 7.06
CA ILE A 129 21.12 2.38 7.45
C ILE A 129 22.59 1.93 7.54
N PRO A 130 23.06 1.48 8.72
CA PRO A 130 24.41 0.96 8.85
C PRO A 130 24.60 -0.28 7.97
N ASP A 131 25.65 -0.29 7.17
CA ASP A 131 25.93 -1.40 6.25
C ASP A 131 26.56 -2.59 6.99
N PRO A 132 25.80 -3.69 7.20
CA PRO A 132 26.28 -4.85 7.95
C PRO A 132 27.25 -5.74 7.14
N ARG A 133 27.50 -5.41 5.86
CA ARG A 133 28.34 -6.23 5.00
C ARG A 133 29.83 -6.04 5.32
N ARG A 134 30.62 -7.11 5.19
CA ARG A 134 32.08 -7.04 5.30
C ARG A 134 32.68 -6.24 4.15
N ALA A 135 33.87 -5.67 4.34
CA ALA A 135 34.55 -4.79 3.37
C ALA A 135 34.65 -5.42 1.98
N GLN A 136 34.90 -6.74 1.88
CA GLN A 136 35.00 -7.46 0.62
C GLN A 136 33.66 -7.55 -0.15
N GLY A 137 32.52 -7.37 0.52
CA GLY A 137 31.18 -7.39 -0.08
C GLY A 137 30.65 -6.02 -0.50
N ARG A 138 31.42 -4.94 -0.30
CA ARG A 138 30.97 -3.55 -0.51
C ARG A 138 31.35 -2.97 -1.87
N ARG A 139 31.23 -3.73 -2.95
CA ARG A 139 31.48 -3.20 -4.32
C ARG A 139 30.52 -2.08 -4.72
N HIS A 140 29.32 -2.07 -4.16
CA HIS A 140 28.31 -1.02 -4.35
C HIS A 140 27.80 -0.57 -2.99
N SER A 141 27.41 0.71 -2.87
CA SER A 141 26.82 1.22 -1.64
C SER A 141 25.54 0.45 -1.28
N LEU A 142 25.23 0.32 0.01
CA LEU A 142 24.01 -0.35 0.47
C LEU A 142 22.74 0.27 -0.14
N PRO A 143 22.59 1.61 -0.18
CA PRO A 143 21.46 2.25 -0.85
C PRO A 143 21.30 1.86 -2.31
N THR A 144 22.41 1.80 -3.06
CA THR A 144 22.38 1.40 -4.48
C THR A 144 21.89 -0.04 -4.66
N VAL A 145 22.34 -0.97 -3.81
CA VAL A 145 21.90 -2.37 -3.86
C VAL A 145 20.42 -2.49 -3.50
N LEU A 146 19.96 -1.78 -2.47
CA LEU A 146 18.55 -1.80 -2.05
C LEU A 146 17.64 -1.23 -3.15
N LEU A 147 18.03 -0.13 -3.80
CA LEU A 147 17.29 0.45 -4.92
C LEU A 147 17.26 -0.47 -6.14
N ALA A 148 18.37 -1.14 -6.46
CA ALA A 148 18.42 -2.09 -7.57
C ALA A 148 17.45 -3.26 -7.34
N THR A 149 17.34 -3.76 -6.10
CA THR A 149 16.41 -4.85 -5.75
C THR A 149 14.93 -4.42 -5.82
N LEU A 150 14.64 -3.14 -5.63
CA LEU A 150 13.28 -2.59 -5.75
C LEU A 150 12.88 -2.33 -7.22
N LYS A 151 13.84 -2.10 -8.12
CA LYS A 151 13.58 -1.85 -9.55
C LYS A 151 13.33 -3.11 -10.38
N VAL A 152 13.60 -4.31 -9.87
CA VAL A 152 13.46 -5.57 -10.61
C VAL A 152 12.05 -6.13 -10.43
N ARG A 153 11.02 -5.31 -10.86
CA ARG A 153 9.69 -5.86 -11.24
C ARG A 153 8.86 -4.85 -12.04
#